data_51eea0c83736f313f2218a25146f0abf
#
_entry.id   51eea0c83736f313f2218a25146f0abf
#
_cell.length_a   1.000
_cell.length_b   1.000
_cell.length_c   1.000
_cell.angle_alpha   90.00
_cell.angle_beta   90.00
_cell.angle_gamma   90.00
#
_symmetry.space_group_name_H-M   'P 1'
#
loop_
_entity.id
_entity.type
_entity.pdbx_description
1 polymer ?
#
loop_
_entity_poly.entity_id
_entity_poly.type
_entity_poly.pdbx_seq_one_letter_code
_entity_poly.pdbx_strand_id
1 'polypeptide(L)'
;VAPIEYSGFGTGDFRKTPVAIRNADGNNCTDFRYVSHKIYSGKPELKGLPSLYENKAGECDTLEINVCDKVTGAEAVLIYTVFNDYGAMTKSVRIKNGSDKPMDIEKAYSSSVTLPTMDFDMLHLYGRGSSSHFHNPFAAFMRNGANAANEDFGDVYGFNLVYSGNFDITADVDYYETTRVNVGINPDGFTWHLEAGEEFQTSEVVLVYSNEGLGGMSRTF
;
A
#
# COMPACT_ATOMS: atom_id res chain seq x y z
N VAL A 1 -15.94 -14.53 2.25
CA VAL A 1 -14.50 -14.81 2.44
C VAL A 1 -13.82 -13.45 2.65
N ALA A 2 -13.08 -13.27 3.75
CA ALA A 2 -12.34 -12.04 3.98
C ALA A 2 -11.18 -11.93 2.95
N PRO A 3 -10.94 -10.76 2.37
CA PRO A 3 -9.82 -10.57 1.46
C PRO A 3 -8.49 -10.74 2.21
N ILE A 4 -7.48 -11.31 1.52
CA ILE A 4 -6.13 -11.42 2.06
C ILE A 4 -5.47 -10.02 2.01
N GLU A 5 -4.93 -9.57 3.12
CA GLU A 5 -4.40 -8.21 3.26
C GLU A 5 -3.18 -7.95 2.37
N TYR A 6 -2.24 -8.91 2.29
CA TYR A 6 -1.03 -8.81 1.48
C TYR A 6 -0.74 -10.14 0.81
N SER A 7 -1.48 -10.44 -0.27
CA SER A 7 -1.44 -11.73 -0.94
C SER A 7 -0.29 -11.85 -1.92
N GLY A 8 0.45 -12.97 -1.86
CA GLY A 8 1.39 -13.39 -2.91
C GLY A 8 0.76 -14.30 -3.96
N PHE A 9 1.54 -14.74 -4.92
CA PHE A 9 1.12 -15.78 -5.85
C PHE A 9 0.91 -17.12 -5.12
N GLY A 10 -0.03 -17.93 -5.62
CA GLY A 10 -0.33 -19.25 -5.08
C GLY A 10 -1.36 -19.26 -3.94
N THR A 11 -1.86 -18.12 -3.49
CA THR A 11 -2.81 -18.01 -2.36
C THR A 11 -4.28 -18.15 -2.76
N GLY A 12 -4.58 -18.27 -4.07
CA GLY A 12 -5.96 -18.35 -4.58
C GLY A 12 -6.65 -16.97 -4.70
N ASP A 13 -5.94 -15.89 -4.46
CA ASP A 13 -6.38 -14.53 -4.79
C ASP A 13 -5.96 -14.23 -6.24
N PHE A 14 -6.94 -14.12 -7.14
CA PHE A 14 -6.69 -13.93 -8.57
C PHE A 14 -6.58 -12.46 -9.00
N ARG A 15 -6.76 -11.52 -8.05
CA ARG A 15 -6.54 -10.10 -8.30
C ARG A 15 -5.04 -9.80 -8.41
N LYS A 16 -4.69 -8.62 -8.90
CA LYS A 16 -3.30 -8.16 -8.98
C LYS A 16 -2.66 -8.21 -7.58
N THR A 17 -1.66 -9.09 -7.43
CA THR A 17 -0.99 -9.30 -6.14
C THR A 17 -0.16 -8.08 -5.75
N PRO A 18 -0.14 -7.67 -4.47
CA PRO A 18 0.71 -6.57 -4.00
C PRO A 18 2.18 -6.93 -3.88
N VAL A 19 2.52 -8.22 -3.89
CA VAL A 19 3.90 -8.69 -3.75
C VAL A 19 4.19 -9.83 -4.73
N ALA A 20 5.41 -9.85 -5.26
CA ALA A 20 5.98 -10.97 -6.02
C ALA A 20 7.43 -11.13 -5.62
N ILE A 21 7.78 -12.31 -5.12
CA ILE A 21 9.13 -12.68 -4.72
C ILE A 21 9.51 -13.91 -5.53
N ARG A 22 10.63 -13.83 -6.23
CA ARG A 22 11.23 -14.98 -6.90
C ARG A 22 12.27 -15.60 -5.97
N ASN A 23 12.01 -16.82 -5.56
CA ASN A 23 12.89 -17.60 -4.70
C ASN A 23 14.08 -18.19 -5.47
N ALA A 24 15.11 -18.64 -4.76
CA ALA A 24 16.33 -19.18 -5.35
C ALA A 24 16.12 -20.39 -6.28
N ASP A 25 15.05 -21.14 -6.13
CA ASP A 25 14.65 -22.25 -7.00
C ASP A 25 13.82 -21.82 -8.24
N GLY A 26 13.59 -20.51 -8.39
CA GLY A 26 12.86 -19.89 -9.49
C GLY A 26 11.33 -19.86 -9.33
N ASN A 27 10.77 -20.44 -8.26
CA ASN A 27 9.34 -20.30 -8.00
C ASN A 27 9.02 -18.90 -7.43
N ASN A 28 7.77 -18.45 -7.62
CA ASN A 28 7.29 -17.16 -7.13
C ASN A 28 6.06 -17.29 -6.21
N CYS A 29 5.78 -18.49 -5.71
CA CYS A 29 4.72 -18.68 -4.72
C CYS A 29 5.13 -18.09 -3.38
N THR A 30 4.25 -17.32 -2.76
CA THR A 30 4.46 -16.72 -1.44
C THR A 30 3.16 -16.78 -0.66
N ASP A 31 3.18 -17.47 0.49
CA ASP A 31 2.03 -17.63 1.39
C ASP A 31 2.35 -17.06 2.76
N PHE A 32 2.19 -15.74 2.91
CA PHE A 32 2.39 -15.06 4.17
C PHE A 32 1.34 -15.45 5.20
N ARG A 33 1.81 -15.98 6.34
CA ARG A 33 1.00 -16.33 7.50
C ARG A 33 1.35 -15.43 8.68
N TYR A 34 0.33 -15.05 9.43
CA TYR A 34 0.49 -14.25 10.65
C TYR A 34 1.42 -14.93 11.66
N VAL A 35 2.33 -14.14 12.23
CA VAL A 35 3.27 -14.58 13.29
C VAL A 35 2.97 -13.84 14.59
N SER A 36 3.03 -12.51 14.56
CA SER A 36 2.85 -11.66 15.72
C SER A 36 2.48 -10.24 15.30
N HIS A 37 2.09 -9.41 16.27
CA HIS A 37 1.94 -7.98 16.06
C HIS A 37 2.41 -7.21 17.30
N LYS A 38 2.65 -5.92 17.11
CA LYS A 38 2.86 -4.96 18.19
C LYS A 38 2.14 -3.67 17.89
N ILE A 39 1.66 -3.01 18.94
CA ILE A 39 1.03 -1.68 18.90
C ILE A 39 1.82 -0.77 19.83
N TYR A 40 2.10 0.44 19.37
CA TYR A 40 2.81 1.44 20.16
C TYR A 40 2.47 2.85 19.70
N SER A 41 2.64 3.82 20.59
CA SER A 41 2.48 5.23 20.26
C SER A 41 3.70 5.75 19.52
N GLY A 42 3.45 6.62 18.52
CA GLY A 42 4.47 7.17 17.65
C GLY A 42 4.61 6.41 16.34
N LYS A 43 5.41 6.98 15.44
CA LYS A 43 5.65 6.50 14.08
C LYS A 43 7.09 6.03 13.90
N PRO A 44 7.34 4.86 13.27
CA PRO A 44 8.69 4.41 12.97
C PRO A 44 9.32 5.26 11.87
N GLU A 45 10.62 5.52 12.00
CA GLU A 45 11.42 6.13 10.93
C GLU A 45 11.60 5.17 9.76
N LEU A 46 11.38 5.65 8.54
CA LEU A 46 11.70 4.94 7.31
C LEU A 46 13.08 5.39 6.82
N LYS A 47 14.12 4.65 7.18
CA LYS A 47 15.52 5.02 6.90
C LYS A 47 15.77 5.25 5.41
N GLY A 48 16.22 6.46 5.07
CA GLY A 48 16.56 6.84 3.70
C GLY A 48 15.37 7.10 2.76
N LEU A 49 14.15 7.07 3.27
CA LEU A 49 12.93 7.34 2.51
C LEU A 49 12.19 8.55 3.12
N PRO A 50 11.55 9.37 2.27
CA PRO A 50 10.65 10.40 2.76
C PRO A 50 9.45 9.75 3.45
N SER A 51 8.97 10.37 4.52
CA SER A 51 7.80 9.89 5.27
C SER A 51 7.14 11.04 6.02
N LEU A 52 5.87 10.85 6.39
CA LEU A 52 5.23 11.73 7.36
C LEU A 52 5.92 11.57 8.72
N TYR A 53 5.78 12.57 9.55
CA TYR A 53 6.30 12.58 10.92
C TYR A 53 5.23 13.10 11.88
N GLU A 54 5.34 12.76 13.14
CA GLU A 54 4.52 13.36 14.19
C GLU A 54 5.10 14.72 14.63
N ASN A 55 4.25 15.72 14.81
CA ASN A 55 4.66 17.04 15.29
C ASN A 55 4.81 17.07 16.82
N LYS A 56 4.03 16.24 17.50
CA LYS A 56 4.04 16.11 18.97
C LYS A 56 3.83 14.65 19.36
N ALA A 57 4.43 14.24 20.47
CA ALA A 57 4.30 12.88 20.99
C ALA A 57 2.83 12.49 21.23
N GLY A 58 2.43 11.32 20.76
CA GLY A 58 1.08 10.78 20.91
C GLY A 58 0.09 11.26 19.85
N GLU A 59 0.54 11.90 18.78
CA GLU A 59 -0.28 12.29 17.64
C GLU A 59 -0.71 11.10 16.80
N CYS A 60 0.03 10.02 16.83
CA CYS A 60 -0.27 8.80 16.09
C CYS A 60 0.06 7.53 16.87
N ASP A 61 -0.58 6.44 16.48
CA ASP A 61 -0.32 5.09 16.98
C ASP A 61 0.00 4.16 15.81
N THR A 62 0.94 3.25 16.01
CA THR A 62 1.42 2.32 14.99
C THR A 62 1.10 0.88 15.35
N LEU A 63 0.57 0.15 14.36
CA LEU A 63 0.44 -1.30 14.35
C LEU A 63 1.46 -1.87 13.37
N GLU A 64 2.32 -2.77 13.83
CA GLU A 64 3.16 -3.61 12.98
C GLU A 64 2.67 -5.07 13.06
N ILE A 65 2.41 -5.67 11.90
CA ILE A 65 2.01 -7.08 11.78
C ILE A 65 3.15 -7.84 11.12
N ASN A 66 3.72 -8.80 11.83
CA ASN A 66 4.75 -9.69 11.31
C ASN A 66 4.09 -10.90 10.65
N VAL A 67 4.47 -11.18 9.41
CA VAL A 67 4.03 -12.33 8.63
C VAL A 67 5.24 -13.06 8.06
N CYS A 68 5.12 -14.36 7.83
CA CYS A 68 6.20 -15.20 7.32
C CYS A 68 5.63 -16.29 6.41
N ASP A 69 6.32 -16.56 5.32
CA ASP A 69 6.19 -17.80 4.56
C ASP A 69 7.21 -18.82 5.08
N LYS A 70 6.72 -19.83 5.77
CA LYS A 70 7.58 -20.86 6.40
C LYS A 70 8.30 -21.78 5.41
N VAL A 71 7.85 -21.81 4.16
CA VAL A 71 8.43 -22.68 3.12
C VAL A 71 9.62 -21.98 2.45
N THR A 72 9.43 -20.71 2.09
CA THR A 72 10.44 -19.92 1.37
C THR A 72 11.36 -19.14 2.29
N GLY A 73 10.95 -18.90 3.54
CA GLY A 73 11.67 -18.05 4.50
C GLY A 73 11.48 -16.56 4.24
N ALA A 74 10.60 -16.16 3.32
CA ALA A 74 10.27 -14.76 3.14
C ALA A 74 9.49 -14.24 4.36
N GLU A 75 9.92 -13.11 4.91
CA GLU A 75 9.28 -12.43 6.04
C GLU A 75 8.81 -11.05 5.57
N ALA A 76 7.68 -10.57 6.13
CA ALA A 76 7.28 -9.19 5.92
C ALA A 76 6.71 -8.58 7.21
N VAL A 77 6.89 -7.26 7.35
CA VAL A 77 6.25 -6.44 8.40
C VAL A 77 5.33 -5.46 7.69
N LEU A 78 4.03 -5.61 7.93
CA LEU A 78 3.02 -4.66 7.46
C LEU A 78 2.89 -3.55 8.52
N ILE A 79 3.16 -2.31 8.14
CA ILE A 79 3.23 -1.17 9.06
C ILE A 79 2.06 -0.23 8.75
N TYR A 80 1.25 0.04 9.78
CA TYR A 80 0.09 0.93 9.73
C TYR A 80 0.26 1.98 10.82
N THR A 81 0.22 3.26 10.46
CA THR A 81 0.20 4.35 11.44
C THR A 81 -1.06 5.16 11.26
N VAL A 82 -1.85 5.31 12.31
CA VAL A 82 -3.09 6.09 12.34
C VAL A 82 -2.82 7.40 13.06
N PHE A 83 -3.23 8.51 12.44
CA PHE A 83 -3.14 9.84 13.05
C PHE A 83 -4.45 10.15 13.78
N ASN A 84 -4.36 10.32 15.11
CA ASN A 84 -5.52 10.35 16.02
C ASN A 84 -6.47 11.52 15.78
N ASP A 85 -5.95 12.67 15.35
CA ASP A 85 -6.72 13.90 15.14
C ASP A 85 -7.18 14.06 13.68
N TYR A 86 -6.83 13.14 12.79
CA TYR A 86 -7.09 13.22 11.35
C TYR A 86 -7.70 11.92 10.82
N GLY A 87 -8.54 12.02 9.81
CA GLY A 87 -9.05 10.86 9.06
C GLY A 87 -7.98 10.26 8.13
N ALA A 88 -6.74 10.15 8.62
CA ALA A 88 -5.57 9.76 7.85
C ALA A 88 -4.82 8.61 8.51
N MET A 89 -4.26 7.75 7.66
CA MET A 89 -3.32 6.69 8.08
C MET A 89 -2.22 6.54 7.05
N THR A 90 -1.10 5.95 7.46
CA THR A 90 -0.04 5.57 6.54
C THR A 90 0.15 4.06 6.50
N LYS A 91 0.59 3.56 5.34
CA LYS A 91 0.97 2.16 5.13
C LYS A 91 2.35 2.09 4.49
N SER A 92 3.16 1.16 4.96
CA SER A 92 4.39 0.72 4.31
C SER A 92 4.66 -0.75 4.63
N VAL A 93 5.56 -1.37 3.90
CA VAL A 93 5.92 -2.78 4.08
C VAL A 93 7.44 -2.91 4.12
N ARG A 94 7.95 -3.70 5.05
CA ARG A 94 9.34 -4.11 5.08
C ARG A 94 9.40 -5.61 4.80
N ILE A 95 10.10 -5.99 3.74
CA ILE A 95 10.30 -7.38 3.33
C ILE A 95 11.71 -7.79 3.73
N LYS A 96 11.87 -8.95 4.33
CA LYS A 96 13.16 -9.49 4.75
C LYS A 96 13.35 -10.90 4.21
N ASN A 97 14.57 -11.19 3.81
CA ASN A 97 14.99 -12.54 3.49
C ASN A 97 15.42 -13.27 4.75
N GLY A 98 14.54 -14.08 5.32
CA GLY A 98 14.81 -14.92 6.50
C GLY A 98 15.37 -16.30 6.13
N SER A 99 15.58 -16.60 4.83
CA SER A 99 16.17 -17.85 4.38
C SER A 99 17.72 -17.79 4.33
N ASP A 100 18.36 -18.93 4.04
CA ASP A 100 19.81 -19.04 3.81
C ASP A 100 20.21 -18.87 2.34
N LYS A 101 19.27 -18.58 1.44
CA LYS A 101 19.46 -18.42 0.00
C LYS A 101 18.99 -17.04 -0.46
N PRO A 102 19.54 -16.51 -1.56
CA PRO A 102 19.10 -15.23 -2.10
C PRO A 102 17.65 -15.32 -2.63
N MET A 103 16.96 -14.18 -2.66
CA MET A 103 15.67 -14.00 -3.31
C MET A 103 15.61 -12.65 -4.02
N ASP A 104 14.77 -12.54 -5.03
CA ASP A 104 14.54 -11.30 -5.77
C ASP A 104 13.10 -10.81 -5.53
N ILE A 105 12.95 -9.56 -5.12
CA ILE A 105 11.66 -8.89 -5.07
C ILE A 105 11.39 -8.32 -6.45
N GLU A 106 10.37 -8.83 -7.13
CA GLU A 106 9.95 -8.37 -8.46
C GLU A 106 8.77 -7.39 -8.39
N LYS A 107 8.08 -7.36 -7.24
CA LYS A 107 6.98 -6.43 -6.93
C LYS A 107 6.85 -6.26 -5.43
N ALA A 108 6.70 -5.02 -4.97
CA ALA A 108 6.38 -4.68 -3.59
C ALA A 108 5.58 -3.37 -3.54
N TYR A 109 4.24 -3.48 -3.58
CA TYR A 109 3.40 -2.33 -3.32
C TYR A 109 3.44 -1.99 -1.82
N SER A 110 3.45 -0.70 -1.53
CA SER A 110 3.44 -0.19 -0.16
C SER A 110 2.08 -0.37 0.51
N SER A 111 1.02 -0.32 -0.28
CA SER A 111 -0.35 -0.46 0.18
C SER A 111 -1.15 -1.32 -0.78
N SER A 112 -1.96 -2.21 -0.20
CA SER A 112 -3.05 -2.93 -0.87
C SER A 112 -4.28 -2.76 0.01
N VAL A 113 -5.36 -2.22 -0.53
CA VAL A 113 -6.61 -1.98 0.20
C VAL A 113 -7.77 -2.47 -0.63
N THR A 114 -8.72 -3.15 -0.01
CA THR A 114 -9.95 -3.58 -0.67
C THR A 114 -11.08 -2.65 -0.25
N LEU A 115 -11.61 -1.88 -1.20
CA LEU A 115 -12.80 -1.06 -1.03
C LEU A 115 -14.05 -1.95 -1.19
N PRO A 116 -15.15 -1.65 -0.47
CA PRO A 116 -16.26 -2.58 -0.28
C PRO A 116 -17.18 -2.77 -1.50
N THR A 117 -16.96 -2.04 -2.59
CA THR A 117 -17.82 -2.03 -3.79
C THR A 117 -16.98 -1.77 -5.04
N MET A 118 -17.57 -1.96 -6.21
CA MET A 118 -17.01 -1.54 -7.50
C MET A 118 -17.49 -0.14 -7.93
N ASP A 119 -18.45 0.45 -7.23
CA ASP A 119 -19.10 1.72 -7.60
C ASP A 119 -18.24 2.93 -7.23
N PHE A 120 -17.09 3.08 -7.88
CA PHE A 120 -16.19 4.21 -7.70
C PHE A 120 -15.80 4.84 -9.03
N ASP A 121 -15.72 6.17 -9.04
CA ASP A 121 -15.00 6.94 -10.05
C ASP A 121 -13.58 7.19 -9.54
N MET A 122 -12.58 6.89 -10.37
CA MET A 122 -11.19 7.17 -10.05
C MET A 122 -10.79 8.54 -10.59
N LEU A 123 -10.33 9.41 -9.71
CA LEU A 123 -9.73 10.69 -10.04
C LEU A 123 -8.23 10.62 -9.83
N HIS A 124 -7.45 11.09 -10.80
CA HIS A 124 -6.00 11.26 -10.65
C HIS A 124 -5.55 12.60 -11.24
N LEU A 125 -4.39 13.09 -10.78
CA LEU A 125 -3.89 14.38 -11.16
C LEU A 125 -2.77 14.26 -12.21
N TYR A 126 -2.89 15.06 -13.28
CA TYR A 126 -1.83 15.25 -14.27
C TYR A 126 -1.17 16.60 -14.08
N GLY A 127 0.16 16.62 -13.96
CA GLY A 127 0.95 17.83 -14.18
C GLY A 127 1.36 17.92 -15.66
N ARG A 128 1.25 19.10 -16.28
CA ARG A 128 1.74 19.35 -17.62
C ARG A 128 2.90 20.35 -17.59
N GLY A 129 4.10 19.84 -17.83
CA GLY A 129 5.23 20.69 -18.23
C GLY A 129 5.20 21.00 -19.72
N SER A 130 6.07 21.90 -20.19
CA SER A 130 6.09 22.37 -21.59
C SER A 130 6.34 21.27 -22.64
N SER A 131 6.82 20.11 -22.25
CA SER A 131 7.15 19.00 -23.17
C SER A 131 6.89 17.60 -22.62
N SER A 132 6.39 17.44 -21.40
CA SER A 132 6.16 16.14 -20.79
C SER A 132 4.90 16.14 -19.91
N HIS A 133 4.30 14.98 -19.80
CA HIS A 133 3.18 14.75 -18.89
C HIS A 133 3.74 14.16 -17.60
N PHE A 134 3.52 14.84 -16.48
CA PHE A 134 3.86 14.33 -15.16
C PHE A 134 2.60 13.83 -14.48
N HIS A 135 2.65 12.61 -13.96
CA HIS A 135 1.62 12.08 -13.08
C HIS A 135 2.01 12.37 -11.63
N ASN A 136 1.07 12.84 -10.83
CA ASN A 136 1.25 12.88 -9.39
C ASN A 136 0.99 11.49 -8.80
N PRO A 137 1.74 11.05 -7.78
CA PRO A 137 1.52 9.77 -7.10
C PRO A 137 0.29 9.82 -6.18
N PHE A 138 -0.80 10.35 -6.70
CA PHE A 138 -2.08 10.57 -6.03
C PHE A 138 -3.25 10.01 -6.85
N ALA A 139 -4.18 9.35 -6.16
CA ALA A 139 -5.48 8.99 -6.70
C ALA A 139 -6.55 9.14 -5.63
N ALA A 140 -7.76 9.53 -6.03
CA ALA A 140 -8.95 9.49 -5.20
C ALA A 140 -10.00 8.57 -5.82
N PHE A 141 -10.69 7.79 -4.98
CA PHE A 141 -11.80 6.94 -5.34
C PHE A 141 -13.07 7.53 -4.73
N MET A 142 -13.91 8.09 -5.58
CA MET A 142 -15.15 8.74 -5.21
C MET A 142 -16.30 7.76 -5.34
N ARG A 143 -17.13 7.61 -4.29
CA ARG A 143 -18.35 6.80 -4.38
C ARG A 143 -19.25 7.28 -5.51
N ASN A 144 -19.66 6.37 -6.38
CA ASN A 144 -20.57 6.61 -7.49
C ASN A 144 -21.99 6.07 -7.17
N GLY A 145 -22.95 6.29 -8.07
CA GLY A 145 -24.33 5.78 -7.98
C GLY A 145 -25.30 6.71 -7.23
N ALA A 146 -26.27 6.13 -6.53
CA ALA A 146 -27.38 6.88 -5.91
C ALA A 146 -26.95 7.93 -4.86
N ASN A 147 -25.76 7.75 -4.26
CA ASN A 147 -25.16 8.69 -3.31
C ASN A 147 -23.77 9.11 -3.82
N ALA A 148 -23.69 9.51 -5.08
CA ALA A 148 -22.44 9.91 -5.70
C ALA A 148 -21.74 11.01 -4.92
N ALA A 149 -20.44 10.82 -4.65
CA ALA A 149 -19.64 11.82 -3.97
C ALA A 149 -19.40 13.03 -4.90
N ASN A 150 -19.30 14.20 -4.28
CA ASN A 150 -18.96 15.46 -4.95
C ASN A 150 -17.96 16.25 -4.10
N GLU A 151 -17.86 17.56 -4.29
CA GLU A 151 -16.94 18.41 -3.52
C GLU A 151 -17.25 18.43 -2.02
N ASP A 152 -18.51 18.45 -1.63
CA ASP A 152 -18.98 18.72 -0.27
C ASP A 152 -19.64 17.52 0.42
N PHE A 153 -19.82 16.41 -0.28
CA PHE A 153 -20.62 15.28 0.20
C PHE A 153 -20.13 13.95 -0.37
N GLY A 154 -20.31 12.89 0.41
CA GLY A 154 -20.14 11.50 0.00
C GLY A 154 -18.76 10.91 0.30
N ASP A 155 -18.66 9.60 0.17
CA ASP A 155 -17.46 8.84 0.53
C ASP A 155 -16.36 9.01 -0.51
N VAL A 156 -15.18 9.42 -0.05
CA VAL A 156 -13.97 9.55 -0.85
C VAL A 156 -12.78 8.90 -0.14
N TYR A 157 -12.03 8.09 -0.86
CA TYR A 157 -10.79 7.45 -0.41
C TYR A 157 -9.63 8.03 -1.19
N GLY A 158 -8.76 8.79 -0.54
CA GLY A 158 -7.55 9.38 -1.13
C GLY A 158 -6.31 8.53 -0.85
N PHE A 159 -5.44 8.40 -1.83
CA PHE A 159 -4.16 7.70 -1.76
C PHE A 159 -3.05 8.60 -2.30
N ASN A 160 -1.98 8.75 -1.54
CA ASN A 160 -0.79 9.50 -1.98
C ASN A 160 0.47 8.72 -1.61
N LEU A 161 1.27 8.33 -2.60
CA LEU A 161 2.57 7.71 -2.37
C LEU A 161 3.61 8.80 -2.10
N VAL A 162 4.29 8.71 -0.97
CA VAL A 162 5.38 9.62 -0.60
C VAL A 162 6.67 9.16 -1.27
N TYR A 163 6.76 9.41 -2.59
CA TYR A 163 7.87 8.95 -3.42
C TYR A 163 7.98 9.78 -4.71
N SER A 164 9.20 10.04 -5.15
CA SER A 164 9.47 10.85 -6.34
C SER A 164 9.95 10.05 -7.56
N GLY A 165 10.09 8.72 -7.43
CA GLY A 165 10.48 7.82 -8.53
C GLY A 165 9.27 7.27 -9.30
N ASN A 166 9.50 6.23 -10.10
CA ASN A 166 8.45 5.56 -10.83
C ASN A 166 7.47 4.86 -9.88
N PHE A 167 6.21 5.19 -9.99
CA PHE A 167 5.13 4.64 -9.17
C PHE A 167 4.06 3.98 -10.02
N ASP A 168 3.23 3.17 -9.38
CA ASP A 168 2.04 2.58 -9.97
C ASP A 168 0.89 2.63 -8.97
N ILE A 169 -0.30 3.02 -9.45
CA ILE A 169 -1.56 2.98 -8.73
C ILE A 169 -2.53 2.19 -9.58
N THR A 170 -2.97 1.05 -9.08
CA THR A 170 -3.90 0.18 -9.81
C THR A 170 -5.18 -0.04 -9.02
N ALA A 171 -6.30 -0.09 -9.75
CA ALA A 171 -7.58 -0.53 -9.24
C ALA A 171 -8.02 -1.78 -10.01
N ASP A 172 -8.37 -2.83 -9.29
CA ASP A 172 -8.79 -4.11 -9.84
C ASP A 172 -10.09 -4.56 -9.16
N VAL A 173 -11.13 -4.79 -9.97
CA VAL A 173 -12.44 -5.23 -9.48
C VAL A 173 -12.53 -6.73 -9.60
N ASP A 174 -12.88 -7.40 -8.51
CA ASP A 174 -13.03 -8.85 -8.46
C ASP A 174 -14.47 -9.30 -8.78
N TYR A 175 -14.64 -10.62 -8.84
CA TYR A 175 -15.94 -11.25 -9.07
C TYR A 175 -16.98 -10.94 -7.99
N TYR A 176 -16.54 -10.54 -6.80
CA TYR A 176 -17.42 -10.17 -5.68
C TYR A 176 -17.76 -8.68 -5.66
N GLU A 177 -17.46 -7.96 -6.76
CA GLU A 177 -17.73 -6.54 -6.92
C GLU A 177 -17.02 -5.67 -5.87
N THR A 178 -15.86 -6.12 -5.39
CA THR A 178 -14.99 -5.33 -4.54
C THR A 178 -13.82 -4.76 -5.33
N THR A 179 -13.37 -3.56 -4.97
CA THR A 179 -12.25 -2.88 -5.66
C THR A 179 -10.99 -3.00 -4.83
N ARG A 180 -9.95 -3.67 -5.35
CA ARG A 180 -8.62 -3.63 -4.76
C ARG A 180 -7.81 -2.48 -5.36
N VAL A 181 -7.27 -1.65 -4.48
CA VAL A 181 -6.36 -0.57 -4.84
C VAL A 181 -4.96 -0.92 -4.34
N ASN A 182 -3.99 -1.02 -5.26
CA ASN A 182 -2.59 -1.18 -4.94
C ASN A 182 -1.84 0.11 -5.27
N VAL A 183 -0.97 0.55 -4.37
CA VAL A 183 -0.16 1.77 -4.51
C VAL A 183 1.27 1.48 -4.10
N GLY A 184 2.24 1.82 -4.93
CA GLY A 184 3.66 1.64 -4.61
C GLY A 184 4.60 1.93 -5.76
N ILE A 185 5.80 1.41 -5.67
CA ILE A 185 6.81 1.47 -6.73
C ILE A 185 6.31 0.69 -7.94
N ASN A 186 6.49 1.27 -9.14
CA ASN A 186 6.13 0.61 -10.39
C ASN A 186 6.94 -0.69 -10.55
N PRO A 187 6.27 -1.85 -10.71
CA PRO A 187 6.94 -3.13 -10.85
C PRO A 187 7.59 -3.34 -12.23
N ASP A 188 7.24 -2.53 -13.23
CA ASP A 188 7.78 -2.68 -14.58
C ASP A 188 9.28 -2.35 -14.60
N GLY A 189 10.10 -3.38 -14.85
CA GLY A 189 11.56 -3.27 -14.82
C GLY A 189 12.18 -3.15 -13.41
N PHE A 190 11.38 -3.36 -12.37
CA PHE A 190 11.86 -3.39 -10.98
C PHE A 190 12.27 -4.82 -10.60
N THR A 191 13.47 -4.93 -10.05
CA THR A 191 13.95 -6.13 -9.34
C THR A 191 14.90 -5.69 -8.23
N TRP A 192 14.67 -6.18 -7.03
CA TRP A 192 15.55 -5.92 -5.89
C TRP A 192 16.06 -7.22 -5.31
N HIS A 193 17.37 -7.42 -5.42
CA HIS A 193 18.05 -8.60 -4.91
C HIS A 193 18.23 -8.50 -3.40
N LEU A 194 17.92 -9.58 -2.67
CA LEU A 194 18.16 -9.72 -1.24
C LEU A 194 18.99 -10.96 -0.94
N GLU A 195 20.18 -10.75 -0.41
CA GLU A 195 20.95 -11.82 0.22
C GLU A 195 20.31 -12.29 1.54
N ALA A 196 20.77 -13.41 2.07
CA ALA A 196 20.29 -13.93 3.35
C ALA A 196 20.39 -12.89 4.47
N GLY A 197 19.28 -12.61 5.15
CA GLY A 197 19.19 -11.66 6.25
C GLY A 197 19.00 -10.20 5.84
N GLU A 198 19.09 -9.86 4.55
CA GLU A 198 18.85 -8.50 4.06
C GLU A 198 17.35 -8.13 4.06
N GLU A 199 17.09 -6.84 4.04
CA GLU A 199 15.72 -6.31 4.05
C GLU A 199 15.53 -5.17 3.03
N PHE A 200 14.30 -5.06 2.53
CA PHE A 200 13.83 -4.00 1.65
C PHE A 200 12.67 -3.27 2.30
N GLN A 201 12.73 -1.93 2.35
CA GLN A 201 11.66 -1.08 2.85
C GLN A 201 10.96 -0.39 1.69
N THR A 202 9.64 -0.52 1.59
CA THR A 202 8.84 0.25 0.62
C THR A 202 8.67 1.70 1.07
N SER A 203 8.41 2.59 0.12
CA SER A 203 7.96 3.95 0.40
C SER A 203 6.63 3.94 1.16
N GLU A 204 6.26 5.05 1.76
CA GLU A 204 5.02 5.20 2.51
C GLU A 204 3.87 5.65 1.60
N VAL A 205 2.68 5.11 1.83
CA VAL A 205 1.41 5.61 1.26
C VAL A 205 0.61 6.28 2.37
N VAL A 206 0.14 7.48 2.11
CA VAL A 206 -0.85 8.19 2.93
C VAL A 206 -2.23 7.84 2.39
N LEU A 207 -3.12 7.38 3.27
CA LEU A 207 -4.51 7.07 2.99
C LEU A 207 -5.38 8.03 3.79
N VAL A 208 -6.36 8.63 3.13
CA VAL A 208 -7.34 9.52 3.75
C VAL A 208 -8.75 9.04 3.40
N TYR A 209 -9.62 8.99 4.37
CA TYR A 209 -11.05 8.79 4.17
C TYR A 209 -11.81 10.03 4.55
N SER A 210 -12.80 10.40 3.75
CA SER A 210 -13.74 11.47 4.04
C SER A 210 -15.14 11.08 3.61
N ASN A 211 -16.13 11.40 4.42
CA ASN A 211 -17.56 11.37 4.06
C ASN A 211 -18.10 12.77 3.72
N GLU A 212 -17.23 13.77 3.71
CA GLU A 212 -17.52 15.16 3.35
C GLU A 212 -16.99 15.50 1.93
N GLY A 213 -16.98 14.52 1.04
CA GLY A 213 -16.59 14.71 -0.34
C GLY A 213 -15.08 14.96 -0.55
N LEU A 214 -14.76 15.43 -1.76
CA LEU A 214 -13.38 15.76 -2.17
C LEU A 214 -12.78 16.88 -1.33
N GLY A 215 -13.56 17.90 -0.98
CA GLY A 215 -13.11 19.02 -0.16
C GLY A 215 -12.68 18.57 1.23
N GLY A 216 -13.44 17.67 1.86
CA GLY A 216 -13.08 17.04 3.13
C GLY A 216 -11.77 16.26 3.05
N MET A 217 -11.66 15.39 2.06
CA MET A 217 -10.43 14.61 1.81
C MET A 217 -9.23 15.53 1.54
N SER A 218 -9.39 16.54 0.69
CA SER A 218 -8.31 17.48 0.30
C SER A 218 -7.80 18.34 1.47
N ARG A 219 -8.66 18.70 2.40
CA ARG A 219 -8.24 19.44 3.61
C ARG A 219 -7.48 18.58 4.61
N THR A 220 -7.62 17.27 4.54
CA THR A 220 -6.90 16.31 5.42
C THR A 220 -5.48 16.03 4.91
N PHE A 221 -5.24 16.05 3.59
CA PHE A 221 -3.89 15.96 3.00
C PHE A 221 -3.09 17.25 3.23
#